data_c392c1c8a451303e51821dbe801a9b91
#
_entry.id   c392c1c8a451303e51821dbe801a9b91
#
_cell.length_a   1.000
_cell.length_b   1.000
_cell.length_c   1.000
_cell.angle_alpha   90.00
_cell.angle_beta   90.00
_cell.angle_gamma   90.00
#
_symmetry.space_group_name_H-M   'P 1'
#
loop_
_entity.id
_entity.type
_entity.pdbx_description
1 polymer ?
#
loop_
_entity_poly.entity_id
_entity_poly.type
_entity_poly.pdbx_seq_one_letter_code
_entity_poly.pdbx_strand_id
1 'polypeptide(L)'
;ALVHLAVYLVVGIAILPQAYVIYTSFKNTQGKIFVDGYSLQSYQTAIGKLGRSIQNTIIIPLLALVVIVLLAVLIAYLVVRRRNALTNVVDILSMIPYIVPGTVLGIALLIGFNKPPLLISGTMLIMVVALIIRRLPYTIRSSVAILQQIPMSIEEAAISLGASKMKAFFRITVPMMASGIISGAILSWVTMISELSTAIILYTGKTKTLTVAIYTEVIRGNYGTAAALSTIMTILTVISLLAFSKLNGGKDISL
;
A
#
# COMPACT_ATOMS: atom_id res chain seq x y z
N ALA A 1 24.09 25.51 -10.33
CA ALA A 1 24.26 24.73 -11.58
C ALA A 1 24.70 23.30 -11.29
N LEU A 2 25.84 23.06 -10.59
CA LEU A 2 26.42 21.71 -10.33
C LEU A 2 25.46 20.79 -9.54
N VAL A 3 24.78 21.31 -8.51
CA VAL A 3 23.81 20.55 -7.71
C VAL A 3 22.62 20.10 -8.57
N HIS A 4 22.07 20.99 -9.41
CA HIS A 4 20.96 20.63 -10.30
C HIS A 4 21.37 19.57 -11.32
N LEU A 5 22.58 19.69 -11.87
CA LEU A 5 23.11 18.68 -12.80
C LEU A 5 23.22 17.32 -12.12
N ALA A 6 23.79 17.27 -10.91
CA ALA A 6 23.90 16.03 -10.13
C ALA A 6 22.51 15.41 -9.82
N VAL A 7 21.54 16.22 -9.40
CA VAL A 7 20.17 15.75 -9.12
C VAL A 7 19.51 15.20 -10.38
N TYR A 8 19.58 15.92 -11.51
CA TYR A 8 18.99 15.42 -12.77
C TYR A 8 19.66 14.15 -13.27
N LEU A 9 20.98 14.01 -13.08
CA LEU A 9 21.71 12.81 -13.45
C LEU A 9 21.27 11.61 -12.60
N VAL A 10 21.16 11.77 -11.28
CA VAL A 10 20.67 10.72 -10.38
C VAL A 10 19.24 10.32 -10.72
N VAL A 11 18.34 11.29 -10.91
CA VAL A 11 16.95 11.03 -11.29
C VAL A 11 16.87 10.34 -12.66
N GLY A 12 17.65 10.80 -13.63
CA GLY A 12 17.72 10.17 -14.95
C GLY A 12 18.14 8.69 -14.87
N ILE A 13 19.20 8.40 -14.11
CA ILE A 13 19.66 7.01 -13.89
C ILE A 13 18.58 6.17 -13.20
N ALA A 14 17.88 6.74 -12.21
CA ALA A 14 16.83 6.04 -11.48
C ALA A 14 15.62 5.68 -12.37
N ILE A 15 15.32 6.48 -13.39
CA ILE A 15 14.21 6.25 -14.33
C ILE A 15 14.58 5.22 -15.41
N LEU A 16 15.85 5.07 -15.76
CA LEU A 16 16.31 4.19 -16.85
C LEU A 16 15.79 2.75 -16.78
N PRO A 17 15.85 2.04 -15.62
CA PRO A 17 15.33 0.67 -15.55
C PRO A 17 13.84 0.61 -15.88
N GLN A 18 13.06 1.57 -15.40
CA GLN A 18 11.62 1.63 -15.65
C GLN A 18 11.30 1.94 -17.11
N ALA A 19 12.04 2.90 -17.71
CA ALA A 19 11.91 3.21 -19.12
C ALA A 19 12.27 2.00 -20.00
N TYR A 20 13.31 1.24 -19.63
CA TYR A 20 13.70 0.02 -20.33
C TYR A 20 12.64 -1.07 -20.22
N VAL A 21 12.03 -1.27 -19.07
CA VAL A 21 10.91 -2.21 -18.90
C VAL A 21 9.72 -1.81 -19.79
N ILE A 22 9.37 -0.53 -19.84
CA ILE A 22 8.31 -0.02 -20.73
C ILE A 22 8.68 -0.28 -22.19
N TYR A 23 9.91 0.02 -22.58
CA TYR A 23 10.39 -0.24 -23.95
C TYR A 23 10.29 -1.73 -24.30
N THR A 24 10.80 -2.62 -23.45
CA THR A 24 10.81 -4.07 -23.70
C THR A 24 9.42 -4.70 -23.67
N SER A 25 8.43 -4.06 -23.02
CA SER A 25 7.05 -4.53 -23.01
C SER A 25 6.38 -4.54 -24.39
N PHE A 26 6.89 -3.74 -25.33
CA PHE A 26 6.43 -3.68 -26.72
C PHE A 26 7.25 -4.56 -27.67
N LYS A 27 8.40 -5.11 -27.24
CA LYS A 27 9.21 -5.98 -28.10
C LYS A 27 8.55 -7.34 -28.30
N ASN A 28 8.77 -7.89 -29.51
CA ASN A 28 8.40 -9.27 -29.78
C ASN A 28 9.22 -10.23 -28.92
N THR A 29 8.60 -11.32 -28.52
CA THR A 29 9.28 -12.39 -27.79
C THR A 29 9.10 -13.73 -28.50
N GLN A 30 10.19 -14.51 -28.58
CA GLN A 30 10.16 -15.89 -29.04
C GLN A 30 10.71 -16.78 -27.91
N GLY A 31 9.80 -17.46 -27.21
CA GLY A 31 10.15 -18.17 -25.98
C GLY A 31 10.65 -17.20 -24.90
N LYS A 32 11.90 -17.38 -24.46
CA LYS A 32 12.52 -16.59 -23.39
C LYS A 32 13.32 -15.37 -23.87
N ILE A 33 13.42 -15.13 -25.17
CA ILE A 33 14.26 -14.07 -25.73
C ILE A 33 13.42 -12.99 -26.40
N PHE A 34 13.92 -11.76 -26.34
CA PHE A 34 13.41 -10.67 -27.16
C PHE A 34 13.98 -10.78 -28.56
N VAL A 35 13.12 -10.62 -29.56
CA VAL A 35 13.49 -10.62 -30.97
C VAL A 35 13.16 -9.29 -31.62
N ASP A 36 13.62 -9.08 -32.83
CA ASP A 36 13.34 -7.83 -33.58
C ASP A 36 11.85 -7.67 -33.89
N GLY A 37 11.44 -6.41 -33.92
CA GLY A 37 10.05 -6.02 -34.14
C GLY A 37 9.30 -5.70 -32.84
N TYR A 38 8.13 -5.11 -33.00
CA TYR A 38 7.27 -4.63 -31.93
C TYR A 38 5.86 -5.18 -32.09
N SER A 39 5.20 -5.52 -30.98
CA SER A 39 3.81 -5.96 -30.97
C SER A 39 3.14 -5.69 -29.61
N LEU A 40 1.82 -5.82 -29.59
CA LEU A 40 1.03 -5.80 -28.35
C LEU A 40 0.71 -7.21 -27.83
N GLN A 41 1.35 -8.25 -28.36
CA GLN A 41 1.09 -9.64 -27.99
C GLN A 41 1.31 -9.90 -26.50
N SER A 42 2.35 -9.31 -25.91
CA SER A 42 2.62 -9.39 -24.46
C SER A 42 1.49 -8.80 -23.63
N TYR A 43 0.91 -7.69 -24.05
CA TYR A 43 -0.25 -7.07 -23.39
C TYR A 43 -1.52 -7.91 -23.56
N GLN A 44 -1.78 -8.45 -24.73
CA GLN A 44 -2.93 -9.34 -24.97
C GLN A 44 -2.84 -10.58 -24.08
N THR A 45 -1.65 -11.17 -23.96
CA THR A 45 -1.39 -12.31 -23.07
C THR A 45 -1.56 -11.92 -21.60
N ALA A 46 -1.03 -10.76 -21.20
CA ALA A 46 -1.12 -10.24 -19.84
C ALA A 46 -2.57 -10.02 -19.42
N ILE A 47 -3.37 -9.35 -20.25
CA ILE A 47 -4.78 -9.04 -19.93
C ILE A 47 -5.63 -10.30 -20.00
N GLY A 48 -5.48 -11.12 -21.03
CA GLY A 48 -6.30 -12.32 -21.25
C GLY A 48 -6.10 -13.41 -20.19
N LYS A 49 -4.84 -13.65 -19.79
CA LYS A 49 -4.52 -14.72 -18.82
C LYS A 49 -4.46 -14.24 -17.37
N LEU A 50 -4.13 -12.97 -17.13
CA LEU A 50 -3.78 -12.44 -15.81
C LEU A 50 -4.62 -11.22 -15.39
N GLY A 51 -5.70 -10.92 -16.12
CA GLY A 51 -6.58 -9.77 -15.83
C GLY A 51 -7.13 -9.77 -14.40
N ARG A 52 -7.41 -10.94 -13.82
CA ARG A 52 -7.82 -11.06 -12.41
C ARG A 52 -6.75 -10.53 -11.44
N SER A 53 -5.46 -10.67 -11.78
CA SER A 53 -4.37 -10.15 -10.94
C SER A 53 -4.36 -8.62 -10.87
N ILE A 54 -4.79 -7.96 -11.95
CA ILE A 54 -4.96 -6.49 -11.96
C ILE A 54 -6.07 -6.09 -10.99
N GLN A 55 -7.21 -6.76 -11.06
CA GLN A 55 -8.34 -6.51 -10.14
C GLN A 55 -7.95 -6.74 -8.69
N ASN A 56 -7.30 -7.87 -8.38
CA ASN A 56 -6.87 -8.19 -7.02
C ASN A 56 -5.89 -7.15 -6.47
N THR A 57 -5.01 -6.58 -7.30
CA THR A 57 -4.05 -5.55 -6.89
C THR A 57 -4.73 -4.23 -6.48
N ILE A 58 -5.95 -4.00 -6.92
CA ILE A 58 -6.77 -2.85 -6.49
C ILE A 58 -7.65 -3.23 -5.30
N ILE A 59 -8.40 -4.32 -5.43
CA ILE A 59 -9.45 -4.69 -4.46
C ILE A 59 -8.86 -5.05 -3.09
N ILE A 60 -7.81 -5.88 -3.07
CA ILE A 60 -7.23 -6.35 -1.80
C ILE A 60 -6.64 -5.19 -0.98
N PRO A 61 -5.78 -4.30 -1.56
CA PRO A 61 -5.30 -3.13 -0.83
C PRO A 61 -6.40 -2.13 -0.47
N LEU A 62 -7.43 -1.96 -1.30
CA LEU A 62 -8.53 -1.06 -1.00
C LEU A 62 -9.31 -1.50 0.24
N LEU A 63 -9.64 -2.80 0.33
CA LEU A 63 -10.29 -3.37 1.52
C LEU A 63 -9.42 -3.21 2.76
N ALA A 64 -8.11 -3.48 2.63
CA ALA A 64 -7.15 -3.30 3.72
C ALA A 64 -7.06 -1.82 4.14
N LEU A 65 -7.02 -0.88 3.19
CA LEU A 65 -6.88 0.55 3.45
C LEU A 65 -8.04 1.11 4.27
N VAL A 66 -9.27 0.71 3.97
CA VAL A 66 -10.45 1.13 4.75
C VAL A 66 -10.28 0.75 6.23
N VAL A 67 -9.89 -0.50 6.49
CA VAL A 67 -9.67 -0.98 7.87
C VAL A 67 -8.47 -0.29 8.52
N ILE A 68 -7.38 -0.12 7.78
CA ILE A 68 -6.17 0.59 8.25
C ILE A 68 -6.51 2.00 8.70
N VAL A 69 -7.25 2.77 7.90
CA VAL A 69 -7.61 4.17 8.22
C VAL A 69 -8.46 4.21 9.49
N LEU A 70 -9.48 3.37 9.60
CA LEU A 70 -10.34 3.31 10.78
C LEU A 70 -9.54 2.98 12.05
N LEU A 71 -8.74 1.93 12.02
CA LEU A 71 -7.93 1.52 13.17
C LEU A 71 -6.85 2.55 13.51
N ALA A 72 -6.18 3.12 12.51
CA ALA A 72 -5.11 4.09 12.73
C ALA A 72 -5.61 5.37 13.40
N VAL A 73 -6.78 5.88 13.00
CA VAL A 73 -7.38 7.06 13.62
C VAL A 73 -7.73 6.79 15.08
N LEU A 74 -8.34 5.63 15.37
CA LEU A 74 -8.70 5.24 16.74
C LEU A 74 -7.44 5.05 17.61
N ILE A 75 -6.43 4.33 17.12
CA ILE A 75 -5.19 4.09 17.85
C ILE A 75 -4.45 5.41 18.08
N ALA A 76 -4.33 6.28 17.05
CA ALA A 76 -3.69 7.57 17.20
C ALA A 76 -4.38 8.43 18.26
N TYR A 77 -5.72 8.46 18.27
CA TYR A 77 -6.49 9.20 19.27
C TYR A 77 -6.22 8.66 20.70
N LEU A 78 -6.23 7.34 20.88
CA LEU A 78 -5.95 6.72 22.18
C LEU A 78 -4.52 7.02 22.65
N VAL A 79 -3.53 6.88 21.79
CA VAL A 79 -2.11 7.09 22.10
C VAL A 79 -1.80 8.55 22.47
N VAL A 80 -2.42 9.51 21.79
CA VAL A 80 -2.15 10.94 22.01
C VAL A 80 -3.02 11.54 23.10
N ARG A 81 -4.35 11.24 23.12
CA ARG A 81 -5.33 11.87 24.01
C ARG A 81 -5.59 11.10 25.32
N ARG A 82 -5.27 9.81 25.36
CA ARG A 82 -5.56 8.91 26.49
C ARG A 82 -4.31 8.20 26.97
N ARG A 83 -3.22 8.94 27.06
CA ARG A 83 -1.90 8.40 27.40
C ARG A 83 -1.90 7.70 28.78
N ASN A 84 -1.66 6.39 28.76
CA ASN A 84 -1.49 5.56 29.95
C ASN A 84 -0.59 4.34 29.61
N ALA A 85 -0.30 3.48 30.58
CA ALA A 85 0.54 2.30 30.37
C ALA A 85 0.01 1.38 29.25
N LEU A 86 -1.31 1.18 29.19
CA LEU A 86 -1.95 0.33 28.17
C LEU A 86 -1.80 0.92 26.76
N THR A 87 -2.04 2.23 26.60
CA THR A 87 -1.89 2.89 25.28
C THR A 87 -0.43 2.93 24.83
N ASN A 88 0.54 3.01 25.73
CA ASN A 88 1.96 2.87 25.40
C ASN A 88 2.28 1.47 24.88
N VAL A 89 1.72 0.42 25.50
CA VAL A 89 1.85 -0.96 24.99
C VAL A 89 1.22 -1.10 23.61
N VAL A 90 0.03 -0.56 23.39
CA VAL A 90 -0.63 -0.58 22.08
C VAL A 90 0.23 0.14 21.03
N ASP A 91 0.83 1.28 21.36
CA ASP A 91 1.72 2.02 20.45
C ASP A 91 2.93 1.17 20.06
N ILE A 92 3.60 0.53 21.02
CA ILE A 92 4.76 -0.34 20.78
C ILE A 92 4.35 -1.56 19.94
N LEU A 93 3.31 -2.27 20.34
CA LEU A 93 2.84 -3.47 19.64
C LEU A 93 2.40 -3.17 18.20
N SER A 94 1.80 -2.01 17.96
CA SER A 94 1.39 -1.61 16.62
C SER A 94 2.58 -1.39 15.67
N MET A 95 3.80 -1.19 16.20
CA MET A 95 5.02 -0.98 15.39
C MET A 95 5.78 -2.28 15.09
N ILE A 96 5.58 -3.35 15.87
CA ILE A 96 6.29 -4.62 15.68
C ILE A 96 6.17 -5.17 14.25
N PRO A 97 4.99 -5.17 13.61
CA PRO A 97 4.84 -5.71 12.25
C PRO A 97 5.66 -4.97 11.19
N TYR A 98 6.05 -3.73 11.45
CA TYR A 98 6.91 -2.96 10.55
C TYR A 98 8.32 -3.55 10.43
N ILE A 99 8.83 -4.13 11.52
CA ILE A 99 10.18 -4.67 11.61
C ILE A 99 10.24 -6.10 11.06
N VAL A 100 9.12 -6.84 11.14
CA VAL A 100 9.06 -8.26 10.75
C VAL A 100 9.17 -8.40 9.22
N PRO A 101 10.11 -9.24 8.70
CA PRO A 101 10.17 -9.52 7.27
C PRO A 101 8.85 -10.10 6.75
N GLY A 102 8.42 -9.63 5.55
CA GLY A 102 7.11 -10.03 5.01
C GLY A 102 6.93 -11.51 4.78
N THR A 103 7.98 -12.21 4.37
CA THR A 103 7.97 -13.67 4.21
C THR A 103 7.75 -14.39 5.54
N VAL A 104 8.37 -13.90 6.62
CA VAL A 104 8.20 -14.46 7.98
C VAL A 104 6.76 -14.27 8.43
N LEU A 105 6.20 -13.07 8.26
CA LEU A 105 4.79 -12.81 8.58
C LEU A 105 3.86 -13.68 7.72
N GLY A 106 4.15 -13.82 6.43
CA GLY A 106 3.35 -14.68 5.52
C GLY A 106 3.33 -16.13 5.99
N ILE A 107 4.47 -16.69 6.36
CA ILE A 107 4.57 -18.06 6.89
C ILE A 107 3.82 -18.18 8.22
N ALA A 108 4.00 -17.22 9.13
CA ALA A 108 3.30 -17.22 10.43
C ALA A 108 1.78 -17.20 10.26
N LEU A 109 1.27 -16.35 9.36
CA LEU A 109 -0.16 -16.29 9.05
C LEU A 109 -0.66 -17.58 8.38
N LEU A 110 0.10 -18.14 7.45
CA LEU A 110 -0.25 -19.40 6.79
C LEU A 110 -0.38 -20.53 7.81
N ILE A 111 0.57 -20.67 8.72
CA ILE A 111 0.56 -21.72 9.74
C ILE A 111 -0.56 -21.47 10.77
N GLY A 112 -0.68 -20.23 11.26
CA GLY A 112 -1.62 -19.88 12.31
C GLY A 112 -3.08 -19.95 11.89
N PHE A 113 -3.37 -19.71 10.60
CA PHE A 113 -4.74 -19.65 10.07
C PHE A 113 -5.08 -20.79 9.09
N ASN A 114 -4.32 -21.90 9.14
CA ASN A 114 -4.55 -23.08 8.32
C ASN A 114 -5.33 -24.20 9.05
N LYS A 115 -5.85 -23.92 10.24
CA LYS A 115 -6.59 -24.89 11.07
C LYS A 115 -7.80 -24.21 11.73
N PRO A 116 -8.86 -24.98 12.08
CA PRO A 116 -9.95 -24.46 12.90
C PRO A 116 -9.42 -23.88 14.23
N PRO A 117 -10.09 -22.88 14.81
CA PRO A 117 -11.41 -22.35 14.45
C PRO A 117 -11.38 -21.27 13.32
N LEU A 118 -10.22 -20.72 12.94
CA LEU A 118 -10.10 -19.63 11.98
C LEU A 118 -9.35 -20.09 10.71
N LEU A 119 -10.00 -20.90 9.91
CA LEU A 119 -9.45 -21.36 8.63
C LEU A 119 -9.67 -20.28 7.55
N ILE A 120 -8.73 -19.34 7.40
CA ILE A 120 -8.76 -18.31 6.37
C ILE A 120 -7.62 -18.42 5.35
N SER A 121 -6.72 -19.40 5.51
CA SER A 121 -5.67 -19.70 4.53
C SER A 121 -6.26 -19.98 3.16
N GLY A 122 -5.61 -19.47 2.12
CA GLY A 122 -6.07 -19.64 0.73
C GLY A 122 -7.21 -18.71 0.32
N THR A 123 -7.72 -17.86 1.20
CA THR A 123 -8.78 -16.90 0.90
C THR A 123 -8.22 -15.49 0.61
N MET A 124 -9.06 -14.59 0.06
CA MET A 124 -8.72 -13.18 -0.06
C MET A 124 -8.55 -12.53 1.32
N LEU A 125 -9.26 -13.01 2.34
CA LEU A 125 -9.25 -12.44 3.67
C LEU A 125 -7.86 -12.48 4.32
N ILE A 126 -7.11 -13.58 4.18
CA ILE A 126 -5.75 -13.66 4.74
C ILE A 126 -4.81 -12.65 4.09
N MET A 127 -4.98 -12.37 2.79
CA MET A 127 -4.22 -11.35 2.07
C MET A 127 -4.52 -9.95 2.62
N VAL A 128 -5.81 -9.65 2.84
CA VAL A 128 -6.25 -8.38 3.44
C VAL A 128 -5.69 -8.21 4.86
N VAL A 129 -5.81 -9.24 5.71
CA VAL A 129 -5.28 -9.24 7.08
C VAL A 129 -3.77 -9.02 7.09
N ALA A 130 -3.05 -9.70 6.21
CA ALA A 130 -1.59 -9.53 6.09
C ALA A 130 -1.20 -8.09 5.74
N LEU A 131 -1.92 -7.46 4.80
CA LEU A 131 -1.69 -6.07 4.42
C LEU A 131 -2.04 -5.11 5.57
N ILE A 132 -3.14 -5.33 6.28
CA ILE A 132 -3.52 -4.52 7.44
C ILE A 132 -2.39 -4.56 8.48
N ILE A 133 -1.96 -5.74 8.90
CA ILE A 133 -0.92 -5.91 9.90
C ILE A 133 0.36 -5.17 9.50
N ARG A 134 0.81 -5.32 8.26
CA ARG A 134 2.07 -4.72 7.80
C ARG A 134 2.02 -3.23 7.57
N ARG A 135 0.89 -2.67 7.17
CA ARG A 135 0.81 -1.27 6.69
C ARG A 135 0.10 -0.34 7.67
N LEU A 136 -0.58 -0.87 8.67
CA LEU A 136 -1.20 -0.10 9.75
C LEU A 136 -0.21 0.89 10.41
N PRO A 137 1.07 0.54 10.70
CA PRO A 137 2.03 1.45 11.30
C PRO A 137 2.21 2.78 10.57
N TYR A 138 2.21 2.79 9.25
CA TYR A 138 2.38 4.01 8.44
C TYR A 138 1.28 5.04 8.73
N THR A 139 0.03 4.60 8.67
CA THR A 139 -1.11 5.49 8.90
C THR A 139 -1.24 5.89 10.37
N ILE A 140 -0.89 5.00 11.32
CA ILE A 140 -0.83 5.36 12.75
C ILE A 140 0.17 6.48 12.97
N ARG A 141 1.40 6.36 12.49
CA ARG A 141 2.46 7.37 12.73
C ARG A 141 2.10 8.72 12.12
N SER A 142 1.60 8.74 10.91
CA SER A 142 1.14 9.97 10.28
C SER A 142 -0.04 10.61 11.04
N SER A 143 -0.99 9.81 11.49
CA SER A 143 -2.14 10.27 12.28
C SER A 143 -1.73 10.77 13.67
N VAL A 144 -0.78 10.12 14.34
CA VAL A 144 -0.21 10.56 15.62
C VAL A 144 0.50 11.89 15.45
N ALA A 145 1.34 12.03 14.42
CA ALA A 145 2.12 13.24 14.17
C ALA A 145 1.23 14.48 13.98
N ILE A 146 0.15 14.36 13.19
CA ILE A 146 -0.77 15.48 13.00
C ILE A 146 -1.60 15.76 14.25
N LEU A 147 -2.06 14.73 14.97
CA LEU A 147 -2.87 14.91 16.18
C LEU A 147 -2.09 15.57 17.32
N GLN A 148 -0.78 15.34 17.42
CA GLN A 148 0.10 16.01 18.38
C GLN A 148 0.21 17.52 18.13
N GLN A 149 -0.01 17.99 16.90
CA GLN A 149 0.00 19.40 16.54
C GLN A 149 -1.33 20.11 16.84
N ILE A 150 -2.41 19.37 17.09
CA ILE A 150 -3.74 19.90 17.38
C ILE A 150 -3.87 20.09 18.91
N PRO A 151 -4.02 21.34 19.42
CA PRO A 151 -4.20 21.57 20.84
C PRO A 151 -5.46 20.89 21.41
N MET A 152 -5.36 20.33 22.61
CA MET A 152 -6.50 19.67 23.27
C MET A 152 -7.62 20.67 23.61
N SER A 153 -7.28 21.94 23.84
CA SER A 153 -8.23 23.02 24.13
C SER A 153 -9.34 23.17 23.09
N ILE A 154 -9.09 22.79 21.84
CA ILE A 154 -10.11 22.82 20.76
C ILE A 154 -11.23 21.80 21.06
N GLU A 155 -10.86 20.59 21.48
CA GLU A 155 -11.84 19.58 21.88
C GLU A 155 -12.59 19.98 23.18
N GLU A 156 -11.85 20.54 24.14
CA GLU A 156 -12.41 21.03 25.42
C GLU A 156 -13.38 22.17 25.20
N ALA A 157 -13.06 23.14 24.34
CA ALA A 157 -13.95 24.24 23.99
C ALA A 157 -15.26 23.73 23.36
N ALA A 158 -15.18 22.76 22.46
CA ALA A 158 -16.36 22.17 21.86
C ALA A 158 -17.26 21.47 22.90
N ILE A 159 -16.64 20.77 23.86
CA ILE A 159 -17.37 20.09 24.93
C ILE A 159 -18.01 21.14 25.86
N SER A 160 -17.33 22.23 26.18
CA SER A 160 -17.85 23.33 26.99
C SER A 160 -19.05 24.02 26.34
N LEU A 161 -19.10 24.02 24.99
CA LEU A 161 -20.24 24.51 24.21
C LEU A 161 -21.36 23.46 24.04
N GLY A 162 -21.31 22.35 24.79
CA GLY A 162 -22.37 21.33 24.82
C GLY A 162 -22.21 20.18 23.81
N ALA A 163 -21.09 20.07 23.12
CA ALA A 163 -20.84 18.92 22.27
C ALA A 163 -20.48 17.68 23.12
N SER A 164 -21.04 16.51 22.78
CA SER A 164 -20.57 15.25 23.38
C SER A 164 -19.15 14.93 22.88
N LYS A 165 -18.38 14.13 23.68
CA LYS A 165 -17.02 13.71 23.30
C LYS A 165 -16.96 13.05 21.91
N MET A 166 -17.94 12.20 21.59
CA MET A 166 -18.05 11.57 20.28
C MET A 166 -18.31 12.58 19.16
N LYS A 167 -19.15 13.60 19.42
CA LYS A 167 -19.43 14.66 18.45
C LYS A 167 -18.19 15.52 18.21
N ALA A 168 -17.43 15.87 19.26
CA ALA A 168 -16.16 16.58 19.15
C ALA A 168 -15.14 15.75 18.35
N PHE A 169 -15.01 14.45 18.64
CA PHE A 169 -14.12 13.57 17.91
C PHE A 169 -14.42 13.52 16.40
N PHE A 170 -15.65 13.15 16.01
CA PHE A 170 -15.99 12.96 14.59
C PHE A 170 -16.14 14.26 13.80
N ARG A 171 -16.59 15.35 14.43
CA ARG A 171 -16.87 16.61 13.73
C ARG A 171 -15.74 17.64 13.79
N ILE A 172 -14.79 17.47 14.70
CA ILE A 172 -13.68 18.43 14.90
C ILE A 172 -12.34 17.71 14.75
N THR A 173 -12.05 16.74 15.61
CA THR A 173 -10.73 16.12 15.66
C THR A 173 -10.40 15.36 14.37
N VAL A 174 -11.29 14.47 13.91
CA VAL A 174 -11.05 13.68 12.69
C VAL A 174 -10.90 14.57 11.44
N PRO A 175 -11.76 15.56 11.18
CA PRO A 175 -11.55 16.51 10.06
C PRO A 175 -10.25 17.30 10.16
N MET A 176 -9.84 17.72 11.36
CA MET A 176 -8.55 18.41 11.55
C MET A 176 -7.35 17.50 11.31
N MET A 177 -7.49 16.20 11.55
CA MET A 177 -6.46 15.19 11.27
C MET A 177 -6.41 14.78 9.79
N ALA A 178 -7.32 15.23 8.95
CA ALA A 178 -7.51 14.69 7.59
C ALA A 178 -6.23 14.68 6.75
N SER A 179 -5.40 15.73 6.82
CA SER A 179 -4.13 15.79 6.06
C SER A 179 -3.16 14.68 6.46
N GLY A 180 -2.98 14.43 7.75
CA GLY A 180 -2.12 13.34 8.23
C GLY A 180 -2.70 11.95 7.94
N ILE A 181 -4.02 11.78 8.07
CA ILE A 181 -4.70 10.52 7.72
C ILE A 181 -4.51 10.21 6.23
N ILE A 182 -4.73 11.19 5.35
CA ILE A 182 -4.57 11.03 3.90
C ILE A 182 -3.11 10.72 3.54
N SER A 183 -2.14 11.45 4.10
CA SER A 183 -0.72 11.19 3.86
C SER A 183 -0.32 9.77 4.27
N GLY A 184 -0.72 9.33 5.46
CA GLY A 184 -0.49 7.95 5.92
C GLY A 184 -1.20 6.89 5.06
N ALA A 185 -2.42 7.19 4.61
CA ALA A 185 -3.19 6.32 3.72
C ALA A 185 -2.51 6.16 2.34
N ILE A 186 -1.99 7.25 1.77
CA ILE A 186 -1.24 7.24 0.51
C ILE A 186 0.00 6.36 0.63
N LEU A 187 0.79 6.55 1.70
CA LEU A 187 1.99 5.76 1.93
C LEU A 187 1.67 4.28 2.11
N SER A 188 0.63 3.96 2.87
CA SER A 188 0.12 2.59 3.01
C SER A 188 -0.32 2.02 1.66
N TRP A 189 -1.07 2.76 0.86
CA TRP A 189 -1.56 2.35 -0.44
C TRP A 189 -0.43 1.99 -1.41
N VAL A 190 0.53 2.90 -1.61
CA VAL A 190 1.66 2.70 -2.53
C VAL A 190 2.47 1.47 -2.15
N THR A 191 2.72 1.29 -0.86
CA THR A 191 3.47 0.14 -0.36
C THR A 191 2.67 -1.17 -0.41
N MET A 192 1.32 -1.12 -0.38
CA MET A 192 0.46 -2.30 -0.55
C MET A 192 0.36 -2.76 -2.00
N ILE A 193 0.24 -1.85 -2.95
CA ILE A 193 0.18 -2.20 -4.39
C ILE A 193 1.43 -2.97 -4.82
N SER A 194 2.60 -2.57 -4.33
CA SER A 194 3.89 -3.17 -4.65
C SER A 194 4.30 -4.34 -3.75
N GLU A 195 3.40 -4.81 -2.86
CA GLU A 195 3.72 -5.86 -1.91
C GLU A 195 3.90 -7.23 -2.60
N LEU A 196 5.11 -7.78 -2.48
CA LEU A 196 5.46 -9.10 -3.00
C LEU A 196 5.78 -10.09 -1.87
N SER A 197 6.52 -9.66 -0.86
CA SER A 197 7.18 -10.57 0.09
C SER A 197 6.21 -11.40 0.92
N THR A 198 5.09 -10.82 1.34
CA THR A 198 4.02 -11.56 2.05
C THR A 198 3.07 -12.21 1.05
N ALA A 199 2.76 -11.51 -0.04
CA ALA A 199 1.83 -11.97 -1.05
C ALA A 199 2.29 -13.27 -1.74
N ILE A 200 3.60 -13.45 -1.99
CA ILE A 200 4.15 -14.65 -2.63
C ILE A 200 3.99 -15.92 -1.77
N ILE A 201 3.81 -15.77 -0.46
CA ILE A 201 3.59 -16.89 0.47
C ILE A 201 2.10 -17.23 0.58
N LEU A 202 1.23 -16.22 0.52
CA LEU A 202 -0.20 -16.35 0.85
C LEU A 202 -1.11 -16.49 -0.36
N TYR A 203 -0.61 -16.19 -1.57
CA TYR A 203 -1.46 -16.17 -2.76
C TYR A 203 -1.96 -17.55 -3.17
N THR A 204 -3.08 -17.53 -3.85
CA THR A 204 -3.64 -18.67 -4.59
C THR A 204 -3.92 -18.23 -6.03
N GLY A 205 -4.30 -19.16 -6.90
CA GLY A 205 -4.70 -18.80 -8.27
C GLY A 205 -5.83 -17.77 -8.35
N LYS A 206 -6.69 -17.71 -7.31
CA LYS A 206 -7.81 -16.74 -7.23
C LYS A 206 -7.40 -15.39 -6.65
N THR A 207 -6.38 -15.34 -5.79
CA THR A 207 -5.96 -14.13 -5.05
C THR A 207 -4.62 -13.57 -5.51
N LYS A 208 -4.06 -14.09 -6.60
CA LYS A 208 -2.82 -13.61 -7.20
C LYS A 208 -2.89 -12.12 -7.49
N THR A 209 -1.91 -11.35 -6.99
CA THR A 209 -1.73 -9.93 -7.28
C THR A 209 -0.83 -9.74 -8.50
N LEU A 210 -0.76 -8.51 -8.99
CA LEU A 210 0.05 -8.16 -10.16
C LEU A 210 1.56 -8.36 -9.90
N THR A 211 2.03 -7.99 -8.70
CA THR A 211 3.42 -8.23 -8.25
C THR A 211 3.80 -9.70 -8.26
N VAL A 212 2.91 -10.56 -7.75
CA VAL A 212 3.09 -12.02 -7.79
C VAL A 212 3.03 -12.53 -9.23
N ALA A 213 2.16 -11.98 -10.07
CA ALA A 213 2.08 -12.35 -11.47
C ALA A 213 3.37 -12.00 -12.23
N ILE A 214 3.88 -10.78 -12.04
CA ILE A 214 5.17 -10.33 -12.61
C ILE A 214 6.27 -11.30 -12.19
N TYR A 215 6.41 -11.53 -10.88
CA TYR A 215 7.43 -12.44 -10.36
C TYR A 215 7.34 -13.84 -10.97
N THR A 216 6.13 -14.41 -11.02
CA THR A 216 5.94 -15.77 -11.58
C THR A 216 6.23 -15.83 -13.07
N GLU A 217 5.92 -14.79 -13.85
CA GLU A 217 6.25 -14.75 -15.27
C GLU A 217 7.76 -14.56 -15.52
N VAL A 218 8.46 -13.79 -14.68
CA VAL A 218 9.93 -13.69 -14.71
C VAL A 218 10.56 -15.06 -14.45
N ILE A 219 10.14 -15.77 -13.41
CA ILE A 219 10.68 -17.13 -13.10
C ILE A 219 10.42 -18.13 -14.23
N ARG A 220 9.29 -18.00 -14.91
CA ARG A 220 8.96 -18.84 -16.08
C ARG A 220 9.76 -18.47 -17.35
N GLY A 221 10.43 -17.31 -17.33
CA GLY A 221 11.15 -16.78 -18.50
C GLY A 221 10.24 -16.06 -19.50
N ASN A 222 9.01 -15.72 -19.14
CA ASN A 222 8.07 -14.99 -19.99
C ASN A 222 8.31 -13.47 -19.84
N TYR A 223 9.50 -13.01 -20.21
CA TYR A 223 9.97 -11.64 -19.95
C TYR A 223 9.10 -10.55 -20.60
N GLY A 224 8.58 -10.79 -21.82
CA GLY A 224 7.69 -9.85 -22.48
C GLY A 224 6.37 -9.66 -21.70
N THR A 225 5.74 -10.74 -21.25
CA THR A 225 4.52 -10.68 -20.44
C THR A 225 4.82 -10.02 -19.09
N ALA A 226 5.95 -10.33 -18.45
CA ALA A 226 6.36 -9.70 -17.20
C ALA A 226 6.58 -8.20 -17.37
N ALA A 227 7.22 -7.77 -18.47
CA ALA A 227 7.42 -6.35 -18.79
C ALA A 227 6.08 -5.62 -19.03
N ALA A 228 5.15 -6.24 -19.76
CA ALA A 228 3.80 -5.69 -19.97
C ALA A 228 3.03 -5.53 -18.65
N LEU A 229 3.06 -6.54 -17.76
CA LEU A 229 2.45 -6.45 -16.44
C LEU A 229 3.10 -5.37 -15.57
N SER A 230 4.44 -5.24 -15.62
CA SER A 230 5.16 -4.21 -14.89
C SER A 230 4.80 -2.80 -15.38
N THR A 231 4.63 -2.63 -16.70
CA THR A 231 4.17 -1.37 -17.28
C THR A 231 2.75 -1.04 -16.83
N ILE A 232 1.82 -2.01 -16.85
CA ILE A 232 0.46 -1.84 -16.33
C ILE A 232 0.50 -1.45 -14.85
N MET A 233 1.34 -2.09 -14.06
CA MET A 233 1.50 -1.77 -12.64
C MET A 233 2.01 -0.35 -12.42
N THR A 234 2.99 0.10 -13.21
CA THR A 234 3.50 1.48 -13.16
C THR A 234 2.40 2.49 -13.46
N ILE A 235 1.65 2.27 -14.53
CA ILE A 235 0.52 3.14 -14.92
C ILE A 235 -0.51 3.19 -13.78
N LEU A 236 -0.87 2.04 -13.22
CA LEU A 236 -1.83 1.94 -12.13
C LEU A 236 -1.36 2.69 -10.87
N THR A 237 -0.07 2.58 -10.54
CA THR A 237 0.53 3.29 -9.41
C THR A 237 0.52 4.80 -9.64
N VAL A 238 0.92 5.26 -10.82
CA VAL A 238 0.90 6.69 -11.18
C VAL A 238 -0.52 7.26 -11.14
N ILE A 239 -1.49 6.57 -11.74
CA ILE A 239 -2.90 6.98 -11.69
C ILE A 239 -3.40 7.08 -10.24
N SER A 240 -3.07 6.09 -9.41
CA SER A 240 -3.45 6.09 -8.00
C SER A 240 -2.86 7.28 -7.25
N LEU A 241 -1.58 7.58 -7.45
CA LEU A 241 -0.91 8.74 -6.84
C LEU A 241 -1.53 10.07 -7.28
N LEU A 242 -1.81 10.21 -8.56
CA LEU A 242 -2.48 11.42 -9.10
C LEU A 242 -3.90 11.57 -8.52
N ALA A 243 -4.65 10.49 -8.39
CA ALA A 243 -5.97 10.50 -7.76
C ALA A 243 -5.88 10.95 -6.30
N PHE A 244 -4.96 10.40 -5.52
CA PHE A 244 -4.76 10.81 -4.13
C PHE A 244 -4.27 12.25 -3.99
N SER A 245 -3.35 12.71 -4.86
CA SER A 245 -2.89 14.11 -4.88
C SER A 245 -4.05 15.07 -5.09
N LYS A 246 -4.95 14.74 -6.01
CA LYS A 246 -6.16 15.55 -6.27
C LYS A 246 -7.11 15.57 -5.08
N LEU A 247 -7.30 14.44 -4.39
CA LEU A 247 -8.11 14.36 -3.18
C LEU A 247 -7.54 15.18 -2.01
N ASN A 248 -6.21 15.31 -1.94
CA ASN A 248 -5.54 16.12 -0.92
C ASN A 248 -5.55 17.64 -1.24
N GLY A 249 -6.31 18.08 -2.24
CA GLY A 249 -6.47 19.50 -2.62
C GLY A 249 -5.20 20.12 -3.22
N GLY A 250 -4.32 19.32 -3.83
CA GLY A 250 -3.09 19.79 -4.46
C GLY A 250 -2.03 20.29 -3.48
N LYS A 251 -2.22 20.11 -2.17
CA LYS A 251 -1.16 20.37 -1.19
C LYS A 251 -0.07 19.33 -1.38
N ASP A 252 1.17 19.79 -1.40
CA ASP A 252 2.34 18.94 -1.60
C ASP A 252 2.24 17.69 -0.70
N ILE A 253 2.32 16.53 -1.34
CA ILE A 253 2.45 15.26 -0.64
C ILE A 253 3.90 15.23 -0.15
N SER A 254 4.15 15.73 1.07
CA SER A 254 5.42 15.49 1.75
C SER A 254 5.47 14.00 2.12
N LEU A 255 6.12 13.22 1.27
CA LEU A 255 6.47 11.82 1.53
C LEU A 255 7.60 11.71 2.53
#